data_69304382bd07f09c6ef699a20f3b81f6
#
_entry.id   69304382bd07f09c6ef699a20f3b81f6
#
_cell.length_a   1.000
_cell.length_b   1.000
_cell.length_c   1.000
_cell.angle_alpha   90.00
_cell.angle_beta   90.00
_cell.angle_gamma   90.00
#
_symmetry.space_group_name_H-M   'P 1'
#
loop_
_entity.id
_entity.type
_entity.pdbx_description
1 polymer ?
#
loop_
_entity_poly.entity_id
_entity_poly.type
_entity_poly.pdbx_seq_one_letter_code
_entity_poly.pdbx_strand_id
1 'polypeptide(L)'
;METNFIDYSFEKSLSRIDEILDASSDKYEERDTIPSRSELTFTNGFYVNCTALFIDICGSSNMTDEQKRPVLAKIYRSFISEMVALLNGNHNCKEVNIHGDCVWGVFETKYKQDIDAIVSLSAKVNSLVLAINKKLANKKFVTYQVGVGIDYGRALMVKAGFKGSTINDVVWMGDVVNHACHLASFGNQSIYDETIMISDIIYDNLSEDIKKFFSRNSTHQCYHGSIINTQMQEYINQNL
;
A
#
# COMPACT_ATOMS: atom_id res chain seq x y z
N MET A 1 10.90 -0.66 14.09
CA MET A 1 12.31 -0.23 14.33
C MET A 1 12.60 -0.37 15.80
N GLU A 2 13.72 -0.99 16.18
CA GLU A 2 14.14 -1.11 17.56
C GLU A 2 14.89 0.17 17.99
N THR A 3 14.63 0.66 19.22
CA THR A 3 15.26 1.88 19.73
C THR A 3 16.64 1.57 20.31
N ASN A 4 17.61 2.44 20.08
CA ASN A 4 18.83 2.52 20.86
C ASN A 4 18.77 3.82 21.70
N PHE A 5 18.94 3.72 23.00
CA PHE A 5 18.88 4.89 23.88
C PHE A 5 20.02 5.87 23.52
N ILE A 6 19.64 7.09 23.18
CA ILE A 6 20.55 8.23 23.01
C ILE A 6 19.93 9.39 23.79
N ASP A 7 20.72 9.97 24.68
CA ASP A 7 20.26 11.08 25.51
C ASP A 7 19.91 12.29 24.65
N TYR A 8 18.73 12.90 24.90
CA TYR A 8 18.25 14.03 24.13
C TYR A 8 18.97 15.31 24.54
N SER A 9 19.49 16.04 23.57
CA SER A 9 20.06 17.38 23.76
C SER A 9 19.38 18.36 22.82
N PHE A 10 18.78 19.40 23.36
CA PHE A 10 18.11 20.45 22.60
C PHE A 10 19.08 21.21 21.69
N GLU A 11 20.29 21.54 22.18
CA GLU A 11 21.32 22.21 21.38
C GLU A 11 21.74 21.39 20.16
N LYS A 12 21.97 20.06 20.36
CA LYS A 12 22.25 19.14 19.28
C LYS A 12 21.06 19.00 18.31
N SER A 13 19.84 19.14 18.83
CA SER A 13 18.63 19.13 18.00
C SER A 13 18.57 20.33 17.07
N LEU A 14 18.85 21.53 17.57
CA LEU A 14 18.92 22.74 16.75
C LEU A 14 19.99 22.60 15.64
N SER A 15 21.20 22.17 16.01
CA SER A 15 22.27 21.95 15.02
C SER A 15 21.89 20.93 13.93
N ARG A 16 21.17 19.87 14.27
CA ARG A 16 20.66 18.91 13.26
C ARG A 16 19.60 19.52 12.36
N ILE A 17 18.72 20.34 12.91
CA ILE A 17 17.71 21.06 12.12
C ILE A 17 18.40 21.97 11.11
N ASP A 18 19.40 22.74 11.54
CA ASP A 18 20.18 23.61 10.65
C ASP A 18 20.88 22.79 9.56
N GLU A 19 21.56 21.66 9.91
CA GLU A 19 22.20 20.76 8.92
C GLU A 19 21.20 20.26 7.86
N ILE A 20 19.97 19.95 8.26
CA ILE A 20 18.93 19.48 7.34
C ILE A 20 18.43 20.61 6.45
N LEU A 21 18.13 21.77 7.03
CA LEU A 21 17.57 22.91 6.30
C LEU A 21 18.59 23.59 5.36
N ASP A 22 19.86 23.58 5.73
CA ASP A 22 20.96 24.13 4.92
C ASP A 22 21.47 23.15 3.84
N ALA A 23 20.94 21.91 3.80
CA ALA A 23 21.32 20.95 2.78
C ALA A 23 20.94 21.45 1.37
N SER A 24 21.87 21.33 0.42
CA SER A 24 21.64 21.81 -0.96
C SER A 24 20.46 21.08 -1.62
N SER A 25 19.60 21.87 -2.26
CA SER A 25 18.48 21.35 -3.05
C SER A 25 18.91 20.59 -4.32
N ASP A 26 20.16 20.79 -4.77
CA ASP A 26 20.73 20.11 -5.95
C ASP A 26 20.89 18.60 -5.75
N LYS A 27 20.69 18.09 -4.52
CA LYS A 27 20.74 16.67 -4.18
C LYS A 27 19.40 15.95 -4.36
N TYR A 28 18.38 16.64 -4.85
CA TYR A 28 17.08 16.08 -5.16
C TYR A 28 16.97 15.92 -6.68
N GLU A 29 17.01 14.67 -7.14
CA GLU A 29 17.14 14.32 -8.55
C GLU A 29 15.91 13.62 -9.10
N GLU A 30 15.53 13.92 -10.34
CA GLU A 30 14.57 13.09 -11.10
C GLU A 30 15.22 11.79 -11.54
N ARG A 31 14.49 10.68 -11.41
CA ARG A 31 14.92 9.34 -11.85
C ARG A 31 13.83 8.66 -12.64
N ASP A 32 14.21 7.99 -13.73
CA ASP A 32 13.30 7.20 -14.57
C ASP A 32 12.95 5.84 -13.95
N THR A 33 13.73 5.42 -12.95
CA THR A 33 13.56 4.16 -12.21
C THR A 33 13.63 4.42 -10.73
N ILE A 34 12.96 3.59 -9.94
CA ILE A 34 13.04 3.65 -8.48
C ILE A 34 14.45 3.22 -8.03
N PRO A 35 15.25 4.11 -7.43
CA PRO A 35 16.60 3.80 -7.00
C PRO A 35 16.63 2.81 -5.83
N SER A 36 17.81 2.19 -5.62
CA SER A 36 18.03 1.37 -4.42
C SER A 36 17.99 2.23 -3.16
N ARG A 37 17.45 1.66 -2.07
CA ARG A 37 17.50 2.30 -0.73
C ARG A 37 18.93 2.68 -0.29
N SER A 38 19.95 1.95 -0.78
CA SER A 38 21.36 2.23 -0.48
C SER A 38 21.90 3.52 -1.08
N GLU A 39 21.22 4.09 -2.08
CA GLU A 39 21.59 5.39 -2.69
C GLU A 39 21.10 6.58 -1.85
N LEU A 40 20.17 6.33 -0.92
CA LEU A 40 19.63 7.38 -0.05
C LEU A 40 20.57 7.69 1.11
N THR A 41 20.74 8.99 1.32
CA THR A 41 21.40 9.59 2.49
C THR A 41 20.38 10.42 3.27
N PHE A 42 20.80 11.04 4.38
CA PHE A 42 19.93 11.98 5.13
C PHE A 42 19.80 13.36 4.48
N THR A 43 20.43 13.59 3.31
CA THR A 43 20.47 14.91 2.66
C THR A 43 20.17 14.86 1.16
N ASN A 44 19.82 13.71 0.60
CA ASN A 44 19.38 13.58 -0.78
C ASN A 44 17.96 12.98 -0.88
N GLY A 45 17.40 13.03 -2.07
CA GLY A 45 16.12 12.41 -2.39
C GLY A 45 15.96 12.22 -3.88
N PHE A 46 15.03 11.35 -4.25
CA PHE A 46 14.77 11.02 -5.65
C PHE A 46 13.29 11.22 -5.97
N TYR A 47 13.01 12.00 -7.00
CA TYR A 47 11.69 12.07 -7.60
C TYR A 47 11.54 10.98 -8.64
N VAL A 48 10.49 10.20 -8.52
CA VAL A 48 10.18 9.09 -9.41
C VAL A 48 8.69 9.05 -9.72
N ASN A 49 8.33 8.56 -10.91
CA ASN A 49 6.96 8.16 -11.20
C ASN A 49 6.77 6.70 -10.79
N CYS A 50 5.74 6.43 -10.02
CA CYS A 50 5.44 5.11 -9.50
C CYS A 50 3.93 4.87 -9.36
N THR A 51 3.54 3.61 -9.22
CA THR A 51 2.20 3.24 -8.77
C THR A 51 2.26 2.91 -7.28
N ALA A 52 1.36 3.49 -6.50
CA ALA A 52 1.12 3.12 -5.11
C ALA A 52 -0.15 2.26 -5.03
N LEU A 53 -0.07 1.14 -4.31
CA LEU A 53 -1.21 0.26 -4.04
C LEU A 53 -1.33 0.07 -2.53
N PHE A 54 -2.48 0.42 -1.97
CA PHE A 54 -2.81 0.28 -0.56
C PHE A 54 -3.89 -0.78 -0.37
N ILE A 55 -3.78 -1.58 0.69
CA ILE A 55 -4.74 -2.60 1.10
C ILE A 55 -5.00 -2.40 2.59
N ASP A 56 -6.22 -2.06 2.95
CA ASP A 56 -6.58 -1.72 4.33
C ASP A 56 -7.81 -2.52 4.79
N ILE A 57 -7.84 -2.94 6.06
CA ILE A 57 -8.99 -3.67 6.62
C ILE A 57 -10.11 -2.69 6.97
N CYS A 58 -11.29 -2.88 6.36
CA CYS A 58 -12.44 -2.05 6.64
C CYS A 58 -12.94 -2.24 8.08
N GLY A 59 -13.05 -1.12 8.83
CA GLY A 59 -13.62 -1.13 10.17
C GLY A 59 -12.86 -1.97 11.21
N SER A 60 -11.55 -2.09 11.05
CA SER A 60 -10.68 -2.91 11.91
C SER A 60 -10.78 -2.58 13.40
N SER A 61 -11.05 -1.33 13.75
CA SER A 61 -11.28 -0.91 15.14
C SER A 61 -12.46 -1.65 15.79
N ASN A 62 -13.51 -1.98 15.05
CA ASN A 62 -14.68 -2.72 15.58
C ASN A 62 -14.35 -4.19 15.85
N MET A 63 -13.38 -4.77 15.15
CA MET A 63 -12.98 -6.17 15.34
C MET A 63 -12.39 -6.42 16.73
N THR A 64 -11.84 -5.38 17.37
CA THR A 64 -11.27 -5.47 18.72
C THR A 64 -12.32 -5.75 19.78
N ASP A 65 -13.57 -5.37 19.56
CA ASP A 65 -14.68 -5.56 20.48
C ASP A 65 -15.33 -6.95 20.31
N GLU A 66 -15.22 -7.53 19.12
CA GLU A 66 -15.87 -8.79 18.78
C GLU A 66 -15.00 -10.04 19.05
N GLN A 67 -13.69 -9.89 19.11
CA GLN A 67 -12.76 -11.01 19.19
C GLN A 67 -11.77 -10.91 20.35
N LYS A 68 -11.46 -12.08 20.94
CA LYS A 68 -10.39 -12.18 21.95
C LYS A 68 -9.03 -11.83 21.32
N ARG A 69 -8.16 -11.11 22.05
CA ARG A 69 -6.84 -10.67 21.60
C ARG A 69 -5.99 -11.74 20.89
N PRO A 70 -5.89 -13.02 21.35
CA PRO A 70 -5.12 -14.04 20.64
C PRO A 70 -5.69 -14.41 19.26
N VAL A 71 -7.03 -14.38 19.11
CA VAL A 71 -7.71 -14.63 17.83
C VAL A 71 -7.47 -13.47 16.89
N LEU A 72 -7.61 -12.25 17.38
CA LEU A 72 -7.34 -11.03 16.62
C LEU A 72 -5.90 -11.04 16.07
N ALA A 73 -4.91 -11.39 16.90
CA ALA A 73 -3.52 -11.51 16.46
C ALA A 73 -3.33 -12.54 15.33
N LYS A 74 -4.10 -13.64 15.31
CA LYS A 74 -4.07 -14.63 14.22
C LYS A 74 -4.67 -14.06 12.93
N ILE A 75 -5.77 -13.30 13.04
CA ILE A 75 -6.43 -12.66 11.90
C ILE A 75 -5.46 -11.65 11.26
N TYR A 76 -4.91 -10.72 12.03
CA TYR A 76 -3.95 -9.73 11.52
C TYR A 76 -2.69 -10.39 10.92
N ARG A 77 -2.12 -11.40 11.58
CA ARG A 77 -0.96 -12.11 11.04
C ARG A 77 -1.25 -12.81 9.73
N SER A 78 -2.42 -13.46 9.60
CA SER A 78 -2.79 -14.11 8.35
C SER A 78 -3.01 -13.09 7.22
N PHE A 79 -3.63 -11.94 7.51
CA PHE A 79 -3.80 -10.86 6.55
C PHE A 79 -2.45 -10.28 6.12
N ILE A 80 -1.67 -9.77 7.06
CA ILE A 80 -0.40 -9.09 6.77
C ILE A 80 0.56 -10.03 6.04
N SER A 81 0.72 -11.28 6.52
CA SER A 81 1.62 -12.25 5.89
C SER A 81 1.27 -12.48 4.43
N GLU A 82 -0.01 -12.69 4.14
CA GLU A 82 -0.45 -13.03 2.79
C GLU A 82 -0.46 -11.82 1.86
N MET A 83 -0.81 -10.62 2.35
CA MET A 83 -0.70 -9.39 1.54
C MET A 83 0.77 -9.05 1.22
N VAL A 84 1.66 -9.16 2.20
CA VAL A 84 3.11 -8.97 1.98
C VAL A 84 3.63 -9.99 0.96
N ALA A 85 3.28 -11.27 1.09
CA ALA A 85 3.71 -12.31 0.16
C ALA A 85 3.22 -12.03 -1.27
N LEU A 86 1.96 -11.58 -1.39
CA LEU A 86 1.36 -11.27 -2.68
C LEU A 86 2.02 -10.06 -3.36
N LEU A 87 2.24 -8.96 -2.62
CA LEU A 87 2.90 -7.77 -3.16
C LEU A 87 4.35 -8.06 -3.51
N ASN A 88 5.10 -8.69 -2.60
CA ASN A 88 6.50 -9.06 -2.81
C ASN A 88 6.69 -10.07 -3.97
N GLY A 89 5.67 -10.84 -4.28
CA GLY A 89 5.66 -11.78 -5.42
C GLY A 89 5.52 -11.10 -6.80
N ASN A 90 5.37 -9.77 -6.85
CA ASN A 90 5.30 -9.01 -8.09
C ASN A 90 6.68 -8.39 -8.41
N HIS A 91 7.24 -8.67 -9.60
CA HIS A 91 8.59 -8.23 -9.98
C HIS A 91 8.73 -6.70 -10.10
N ASN A 92 7.63 -5.97 -10.32
CA ASN A 92 7.62 -4.51 -10.34
C ASN A 92 7.56 -3.89 -8.93
N CYS A 93 7.29 -4.69 -7.89
CA CYS A 93 7.28 -4.22 -6.52
C CYS A 93 8.70 -3.87 -6.07
N LYS A 94 8.90 -2.63 -5.64
CA LYS A 94 10.20 -2.15 -5.15
C LYS A 94 10.23 -2.00 -3.64
N GLU A 95 9.08 -1.78 -3.04
CA GLU A 95 8.96 -1.63 -1.61
C GLU A 95 7.59 -2.10 -1.10
N VAL A 96 7.59 -2.77 0.04
CA VAL A 96 6.38 -3.14 0.78
C VAL A 96 6.48 -2.56 2.18
N ASN A 97 5.42 -1.92 2.62
CA ASN A 97 5.30 -1.27 3.92
C ASN A 97 4.10 -1.83 4.69
N ILE A 98 4.23 -1.90 6.01
CA ILE A 98 3.18 -2.32 6.93
C ILE A 98 2.93 -1.18 7.91
N HIS A 99 1.68 -0.72 7.99
CA HIS A 99 1.28 0.33 8.90
C HIS A 99 -0.03 -0.04 9.59
N GLY A 100 0.08 -0.57 10.80
CA GLY A 100 -1.10 -1.11 11.51
C GLY A 100 -1.70 -2.31 10.78
N ASP A 101 -2.91 -2.17 10.33
CA ASP A 101 -3.67 -3.13 9.52
C ASP A 101 -3.68 -2.80 8.02
N CYS A 102 -2.88 -1.83 7.62
CA CYS A 102 -2.65 -1.48 6.23
C CYS A 102 -1.34 -2.11 5.73
N VAL A 103 -1.39 -2.74 4.56
CA VAL A 103 -0.22 -3.18 3.80
C VAL A 103 -0.22 -2.45 2.47
N TRP A 104 0.88 -1.81 2.13
CA TRP A 104 0.96 -1.08 0.86
C TRP A 104 2.31 -1.25 0.20
N GLY A 105 2.32 -1.08 -1.13
CA GLY A 105 3.51 -1.23 -1.93
C GLY A 105 3.71 -0.11 -2.93
N VAL A 106 4.99 0.11 -3.29
CA VAL A 106 5.43 1.00 -4.36
C VAL A 106 5.93 0.16 -5.53
N PHE A 107 5.42 0.45 -6.72
CA PHE A 107 5.69 -0.32 -7.92
C PHE A 107 6.28 0.54 -9.02
N GLU A 108 7.29 0.03 -9.68
CA GLU A 108 7.84 0.63 -10.89
C GLU A 108 6.95 0.25 -12.09
N THR A 109 6.25 1.23 -12.64
CA THR A 109 5.28 1.04 -13.73
C THR A 109 5.60 1.99 -14.87
N LYS A 110 6.44 1.55 -15.80
CA LYS A 110 6.89 2.35 -16.94
C LYS A 110 5.91 2.33 -18.10
N TYR A 111 5.18 1.23 -18.25
CA TYR A 111 4.31 0.97 -19.38
C TYR A 111 2.88 0.71 -18.93
N LYS A 112 1.91 0.91 -19.82
CA LYS A 112 0.49 0.62 -19.55
C LYS A 112 0.27 -0.83 -19.08
N GLN A 113 0.98 -1.77 -19.67
CA GLN A 113 0.91 -3.18 -19.26
C GLN A 113 1.35 -3.43 -17.82
N ASP A 114 2.24 -2.58 -17.27
CA ASP A 114 2.63 -2.68 -15.87
C ASP A 114 1.47 -2.23 -14.96
N ILE A 115 0.73 -1.18 -15.37
CA ILE A 115 -0.47 -0.72 -14.67
C ILE A 115 -1.56 -1.81 -14.71
N ASP A 116 -1.80 -2.42 -15.86
CA ASP A 116 -2.69 -3.58 -15.99
C ASP A 116 -2.30 -4.71 -15.04
N ALA A 117 -0.99 -4.99 -14.90
CA ALA A 117 -0.49 -6.01 -13.99
C ALA A 117 -0.75 -5.67 -12.52
N ILE A 118 -0.66 -4.38 -12.12
CA ILE A 118 -0.97 -3.96 -10.75
C ILE A 118 -2.47 -4.04 -10.46
N VAL A 119 -3.33 -3.65 -11.40
CA VAL A 119 -4.78 -3.83 -11.25
C VAL A 119 -5.16 -5.32 -11.22
N SER A 120 -4.49 -6.15 -12.01
CA SER A 120 -4.65 -7.62 -11.93
C SER A 120 -4.16 -8.19 -10.60
N LEU A 121 -3.15 -7.58 -9.97
CA LEU A 121 -2.70 -7.93 -8.62
C LEU A 121 -3.79 -7.65 -7.59
N SER A 122 -4.53 -6.53 -7.70
CA SER A 122 -5.65 -6.23 -6.81
C SER A 122 -6.81 -7.25 -6.93
N ALA A 123 -7.02 -7.83 -8.10
CA ALA A 123 -7.95 -8.95 -8.25
C ALA A 123 -7.51 -10.21 -7.45
N LYS A 124 -6.20 -10.45 -7.37
CA LYS A 124 -5.65 -11.52 -6.51
C LYS A 124 -5.82 -11.19 -5.03
N VAL A 125 -5.63 -9.91 -4.64
CA VAL A 125 -5.92 -9.45 -3.25
C VAL A 125 -7.35 -9.80 -2.87
N ASN A 126 -8.33 -9.43 -3.71
CA ASN A 126 -9.74 -9.69 -3.47
C ASN A 126 -10.03 -11.20 -3.32
N SER A 127 -9.52 -12.04 -4.23
CA SER A 127 -9.66 -13.49 -4.15
C SER A 127 -8.98 -14.09 -2.90
N LEU A 128 -7.82 -13.59 -2.52
CA LEU A 128 -7.09 -14.07 -1.35
C LEU A 128 -7.83 -13.74 -0.05
N VAL A 129 -8.44 -12.55 0.05
CA VAL A 129 -9.31 -12.17 1.18
C VAL A 129 -10.51 -13.12 1.29
N LEU A 130 -11.14 -13.50 0.17
CA LEU A 130 -12.20 -14.49 0.15
C LEU A 130 -11.72 -15.85 0.69
N ALA A 131 -10.54 -16.31 0.30
CA ALA A 131 -9.95 -17.55 0.79
C ALA A 131 -9.65 -17.48 2.31
N ILE A 132 -9.07 -16.39 2.77
CA ILE A 132 -8.81 -16.17 4.20
C ILE A 132 -10.13 -16.20 4.98
N ASN A 133 -11.15 -15.48 4.53
CA ASN A 133 -12.45 -15.41 5.18
C ASN A 133 -13.14 -16.77 5.26
N LYS A 134 -13.06 -17.61 4.24
CA LYS A 134 -13.55 -19.00 4.32
C LYS A 134 -12.83 -19.78 5.41
N LYS A 135 -11.50 -19.66 5.51
CA LYS A 135 -10.72 -20.32 6.58
C LYS A 135 -11.04 -19.78 7.97
N LEU A 136 -11.29 -18.49 8.11
CA LEU A 136 -11.69 -17.86 9.37
C LEU A 136 -13.09 -18.34 9.79
N ALA A 137 -14.04 -18.34 8.86
CA ALA A 137 -15.41 -18.80 9.11
C ALA A 137 -15.46 -20.28 9.56
N ASN A 138 -14.65 -21.16 8.94
CA ASN A 138 -14.51 -22.55 9.35
C ASN A 138 -13.99 -22.71 10.80
N LYS A 139 -13.27 -21.69 11.31
CA LYS A 139 -12.81 -21.64 12.71
C LYS A 139 -13.73 -20.86 13.63
N LYS A 140 -14.87 -20.36 13.12
CA LYS A 140 -15.80 -19.47 13.83
C LYS A 140 -15.15 -18.17 14.30
N PHE A 141 -14.20 -17.66 13.54
CA PHE A 141 -13.60 -16.36 13.73
C PHE A 141 -14.33 -15.32 12.89
N VAL A 142 -14.25 -14.06 13.30
CA VAL A 142 -14.81 -12.94 12.53
C VAL A 142 -14.11 -12.84 11.17
N THR A 143 -14.89 -12.55 10.14
CA THR A 143 -14.42 -12.24 8.79
C THR A 143 -14.34 -10.74 8.60
N TYR A 144 -13.62 -10.30 7.58
CA TYR A 144 -13.42 -8.87 7.31
C TYR A 144 -13.50 -8.57 5.81
N GLN A 145 -13.70 -7.30 5.50
CA GLN A 145 -13.56 -6.75 4.16
C GLN A 145 -12.31 -5.90 4.10
N VAL A 146 -11.84 -5.63 2.90
CA VAL A 146 -10.71 -4.72 2.65
C VAL A 146 -11.11 -3.67 1.62
N GLY A 147 -10.50 -2.50 1.72
CA GLY A 147 -10.45 -1.55 0.62
C GLY A 147 -9.08 -1.60 -0.04
N VAL A 148 -9.07 -1.50 -1.36
CA VAL A 148 -7.85 -1.44 -2.18
C VAL A 148 -7.84 -0.12 -2.93
N GLY A 149 -6.78 0.67 -2.76
CA GLY A 149 -6.62 1.95 -3.46
C GLY A 149 -5.38 1.94 -4.33
N ILE A 150 -5.52 2.40 -5.59
CA ILE A 150 -4.43 2.42 -6.55
C ILE A 150 -4.37 3.79 -7.22
N ASP A 151 -3.19 4.40 -7.19
CA ASP A 151 -2.90 5.63 -7.92
C ASP A 151 -1.53 5.57 -8.57
N TYR A 152 -1.33 6.40 -9.61
CA TYR A 152 -0.06 6.55 -10.33
C TYR A 152 0.31 8.02 -10.37
N GLY A 153 1.57 8.32 -10.07
CA GLY A 153 2.08 9.69 -10.16
C GLY A 153 3.49 9.84 -9.64
N ARG A 154 3.90 11.10 -9.52
CA ARG A 154 5.21 11.47 -9.01
C ARG A 154 5.26 11.38 -7.50
N ALA A 155 6.28 10.71 -6.98
CA ALA A 155 6.59 10.65 -5.56
C ALA A 155 8.02 11.10 -5.30
N LEU A 156 8.28 11.58 -4.09
CA LEU A 156 9.62 11.87 -3.58
C LEU A 156 10.01 10.76 -2.59
N MET A 157 11.09 10.08 -2.87
CA MET A 157 11.72 9.06 -2.03
C MET A 157 12.86 9.68 -1.23
N VAL A 158 12.78 9.66 0.09
CA VAL A 158 13.83 10.19 0.99
C VAL A 158 14.12 9.22 2.12
N LYS A 159 15.31 9.31 2.69
CA LYS A 159 15.64 8.68 3.96
C LYS A 159 15.38 9.66 5.10
N ALA A 160 14.50 9.31 6.01
CA ALA A 160 14.16 10.12 7.16
C ALA A 160 14.33 9.35 8.47
N GLY A 161 14.51 10.08 9.57
CA GLY A 161 14.71 9.52 10.89
C GLY A 161 15.83 10.23 11.64
N PHE A 162 16.37 9.58 12.67
CA PHE A 162 17.43 10.16 13.48
C PHE A 162 18.80 9.65 13.04
N LYS A 163 19.59 10.51 12.34
CA LYS A 163 20.96 10.21 11.90
C LYS A 163 21.82 9.81 13.10
N GLY A 164 22.45 8.63 13.01
CA GLY A 164 23.24 8.06 14.10
C GLY A 164 22.47 7.10 15.02
N SER A 165 21.17 6.95 14.83
CA SER A 165 20.35 5.94 15.51
C SER A 165 19.97 4.81 14.55
N THR A 166 19.36 3.74 15.10
CA THR A 166 18.74 2.66 14.32
C THR A 166 17.34 3.06 13.80
N ILE A 167 16.83 4.25 14.22
CA ILE A 167 15.47 4.72 13.90
C ILE A 167 15.52 5.58 12.65
N ASN A 168 15.49 4.94 11.50
CA ASN A 168 15.37 5.60 10.19
C ASN A 168 14.75 4.64 9.18
N ASP A 169 14.04 5.19 8.21
CA ASP A 169 13.44 4.43 7.12
C ASP A 169 13.34 5.27 5.84
N VAL A 170 12.97 4.64 4.75
CA VAL A 170 12.58 5.31 3.52
C VAL A 170 11.16 5.83 3.68
N VAL A 171 10.98 7.10 3.38
CA VAL A 171 9.68 7.78 3.39
C VAL A 171 9.34 8.20 1.97
N TRP A 172 8.13 7.86 1.57
CA TRP A 172 7.54 8.22 0.28
C TRP A 172 6.55 9.35 0.47
N MET A 173 6.79 10.45 -0.20
CA MET A 173 5.97 11.65 -0.13
C MET A 173 5.45 12.02 -1.51
N GLY A 174 4.18 12.40 -1.61
CA GLY A 174 3.57 12.86 -2.86
C GLY A 174 2.07 12.56 -2.88
N ASP A 175 1.38 13.24 -3.78
CA ASP A 175 -0.07 13.11 -3.91
C ASP A 175 -0.48 11.68 -4.26
N VAL A 176 0.32 10.98 -5.06
CA VAL A 176 0.09 9.57 -5.43
C VAL A 176 -0.05 8.65 -4.23
N VAL A 177 0.82 8.81 -3.21
CA VAL A 177 0.80 7.97 -2.00
C VAL A 177 -0.42 8.30 -1.14
N ASN A 178 -0.66 9.60 -0.91
CA ASN A 178 -1.80 10.06 -0.14
C ASN A 178 -3.13 9.69 -0.80
N HIS A 179 -3.23 9.89 -2.11
CA HIS A 179 -4.45 9.61 -2.86
C HIS A 179 -4.75 8.11 -2.91
N ALA A 180 -3.74 7.25 -3.17
CA ALA A 180 -3.93 5.80 -3.11
C ALA A 180 -4.37 5.32 -1.73
N CYS A 181 -3.83 5.91 -0.65
CA CYS A 181 -4.26 5.64 0.72
C CYS A 181 -5.74 6.04 0.96
N HIS A 182 -6.14 7.25 0.49
CA HIS A 182 -7.54 7.68 0.58
C HIS A 182 -8.48 6.80 -0.26
N LEU A 183 -8.07 6.42 -1.45
CA LEU A 183 -8.84 5.49 -2.29
C LEU A 183 -9.07 4.15 -1.55
N ALA A 184 -8.06 3.59 -0.90
CA ALA A 184 -8.23 2.37 -0.11
C ALA A 184 -9.27 2.55 1.01
N SER A 185 -9.30 3.70 1.67
CA SER A 185 -10.26 3.98 2.74
C SER A 185 -11.72 4.06 2.26
N PHE A 186 -11.96 4.25 0.97
CA PHE A 186 -13.31 4.29 0.38
C PHE A 186 -13.84 2.90 -0.02
N GLY A 187 -12.95 1.92 -0.23
CA GLY A 187 -13.35 0.57 -0.63
C GLY A 187 -14.24 -0.09 0.41
N ASN A 188 -15.37 -0.65 -0.03
CA ASN A 188 -16.35 -1.33 0.83
C ASN A 188 -16.88 -0.48 2.01
N GLN A 189 -16.85 0.84 1.94
CA GLN A 189 -17.39 1.72 3.00
C GLN A 189 -18.92 1.75 3.01
N SER A 190 -19.55 1.56 1.88
CA SER A 190 -21.00 1.47 1.73
C SER A 190 -21.39 0.36 0.75
N ILE A 191 -22.69 0.06 0.65
CA ILE A 191 -23.22 -0.91 -0.31
C ILE A 191 -23.04 -0.46 -1.78
N TYR A 192 -22.66 0.78 -2.01
CA TYR A 192 -22.41 1.36 -3.34
C TYR A 192 -20.93 1.40 -3.70
N ASP A 193 -20.05 1.05 -2.76
CA ASP A 193 -18.60 1.12 -2.94
C ASP A 193 -18.03 -0.28 -3.15
N GLU A 194 -17.38 -0.47 -4.29
CA GLU A 194 -16.70 -1.71 -4.60
C GLU A 194 -15.36 -1.82 -3.85
N THR A 195 -14.74 -2.99 -3.84
CA THR A 195 -13.51 -3.26 -3.10
C THR A 195 -12.32 -2.44 -3.60
N ILE A 196 -12.20 -2.29 -4.93
CA ILE A 196 -11.01 -1.72 -5.59
C ILE A 196 -11.38 -0.33 -6.11
N MET A 197 -10.66 0.67 -5.61
CA MET A 197 -10.78 2.07 -6.00
C MET A 197 -9.52 2.47 -6.76
N ILE A 198 -9.68 3.04 -7.95
CA ILE A 198 -8.58 3.49 -8.79
C ILE A 198 -8.77 4.94 -9.21
N SER A 199 -7.68 5.68 -9.34
CA SER A 199 -7.69 7.06 -9.83
C SER A 199 -8.04 7.14 -11.31
N ASP A 200 -8.40 8.35 -11.76
CA ASP A 200 -8.64 8.63 -13.18
C ASP A 200 -7.41 8.30 -14.03
N ILE A 201 -6.21 8.63 -13.56
CA ILE A 201 -4.97 8.35 -14.29
C ILE A 201 -4.70 6.84 -14.44
N ILE A 202 -5.02 6.04 -13.43
CA ILE A 202 -4.96 4.57 -13.53
C ILE A 202 -5.96 4.10 -14.57
N TYR A 203 -7.24 4.51 -14.47
CA TYR A 203 -8.29 4.11 -15.39
C TYR A 203 -7.95 4.46 -16.85
N ASP A 204 -7.45 5.66 -17.12
CA ASP A 204 -7.11 6.12 -18.47
C ASP A 204 -5.97 5.31 -19.11
N ASN A 205 -5.11 4.74 -18.27
CA ASN A 205 -3.97 3.93 -18.72
C ASN A 205 -4.25 2.42 -18.76
N LEU A 206 -5.42 1.97 -18.30
CA LEU A 206 -5.81 0.55 -18.43
C LEU A 206 -6.10 0.16 -19.89
N SER A 207 -5.89 -1.12 -20.18
CA SER A 207 -6.39 -1.74 -21.41
C SER A 207 -7.92 -1.80 -21.40
N GLU A 208 -8.53 -1.78 -22.59
CA GLU A 208 -10.00 -1.84 -22.74
C GLU A 208 -10.59 -3.12 -22.12
N ASP A 209 -9.82 -4.18 -22.06
CA ASP A 209 -10.23 -5.45 -21.46
C ASP A 209 -10.39 -5.35 -19.93
N ILE A 210 -9.63 -4.50 -19.28
CA ILE A 210 -9.72 -4.29 -17.83
C ILE A 210 -10.69 -3.14 -17.50
N LYS A 211 -10.71 -2.07 -18.28
CA LYS A 211 -11.61 -0.92 -18.07
C LYS A 211 -13.08 -1.32 -17.91
N LYS A 212 -13.54 -2.31 -18.66
CA LYS A 212 -14.94 -2.78 -18.63
C LYS A 212 -15.42 -3.30 -17.26
N PHE A 213 -14.50 -3.60 -16.36
CA PHE A 213 -14.80 -4.04 -15.01
C PHE A 213 -14.90 -2.91 -13.98
N PHE A 214 -14.63 -1.69 -14.41
CA PHE A 214 -14.66 -0.50 -13.56
C PHE A 214 -15.74 0.46 -14.02
N SER A 215 -16.44 1.06 -13.06
CA SER A 215 -17.43 2.10 -13.29
C SER A 215 -17.08 3.38 -12.52
N ARG A 216 -17.62 4.50 -12.95
CA ARG A 216 -17.40 5.79 -12.27
C ARG A 216 -18.10 5.83 -10.93
N ASN A 217 -17.36 6.07 -9.85
CA ASN A 217 -17.91 6.44 -8.55
C ASN A 217 -17.95 7.96 -8.41
N SER A 218 -19.11 8.53 -8.56
CA SER A 218 -19.28 9.99 -8.52
C SER A 218 -19.16 10.56 -7.10
N THR A 219 -19.38 9.75 -6.08
CA THR A 219 -19.27 10.17 -4.67
C THR A 219 -17.82 10.43 -4.30
N HIS A 220 -16.92 9.53 -4.69
CA HIS A 220 -15.50 9.59 -4.37
C HIS A 220 -14.65 10.14 -5.52
N GLN A 221 -15.27 10.50 -6.66
CA GLN A 221 -14.62 11.03 -7.85
C GLN A 221 -13.47 10.14 -8.37
N CYS A 222 -13.69 8.84 -8.36
CA CYS A 222 -12.74 7.81 -8.81
C CYS A 222 -13.46 6.75 -9.67
N TYR A 223 -12.75 5.72 -10.07
CA TYR A 223 -13.35 4.51 -10.62
C TYR A 223 -13.29 3.39 -9.60
N HIS A 224 -14.29 2.49 -9.63
CA HIS A 224 -14.33 1.35 -8.72
C HIS A 224 -14.76 0.06 -9.41
N GLY A 225 -14.35 -1.07 -8.84
CA GLY A 225 -14.69 -2.40 -9.31
C GLY A 225 -14.40 -3.48 -8.27
N SER A 226 -15.00 -4.65 -8.46
CA SER A 226 -14.79 -5.80 -7.58
C SER A 226 -14.36 -7.02 -8.40
N ILE A 227 -13.21 -6.89 -9.07
CA ILE A 227 -12.63 -7.97 -9.88
C ILE A 227 -11.98 -9.04 -9.02
N ILE A 228 -12.01 -10.27 -9.49
CA ILE A 228 -11.43 -11.44 -8.83
C ILE A 228 -10.49 -12.18 -9.79
N ASN A 229 -9.56 -12.96 -9.24
CA ASN A 229 -8.74 -13.86 -10.03
C ASN A 229 -9.47 -15.20 -10.24
N THR A 230 -9.80 -15.53 -11.48
CA THR A 230 -10.60 -16.69 -11.83
C THR A 230 -9.97 -18.01 -11.36
N GLN A 231 -8.66 -18.20 -11.55
CA GLN A 231 -7.97 -19.42 -11.13
C GLN A 231 -8.00 -19.61 -9.61
N MET A 232 -7.79 -18.53 -8.85
CA MET A 232 -7.89 -18.58 -7.40
C MET A 232 -9.34 -18.89 -6.97
N GLN A 233 -10.32 -18.28 -7.65
CA GLN A 233 -11.75 -18.53 -7.34
C GLN A 233 -12.15 -19.98 -7.63
N GLU A 234 -11.71 -20.56 -8.72
CA GLU A 234 -11.92 -21.97 -9.03
C GLU A 234 -11.32 -22.87 -7.95
N TYR A 235 -10.07 -22.61 -7.57
CA TYR A 235 -9.42 -23.35 -6.48
C TYR A 235 -10.17 -23.25 -5.15
N ILE A 236 -10.62 -22.04 -4.79
CA ILE A 236 -11.40 -21.78 -3.58
C ILE A 236 -12.71 -22.58 -3.58
N ASN A 237 -13.40 -22.63 -4.72
CA ASN A 237 -14.68 -23.33 -4.83
C ASN A 237 -14.52 -24.85 -4.74
N GLN A 238 -13.36 -25.40 -5.17
CA GLN A 238 -13.11 -26.85 -5.15
C GLN A 238 -12.53 -27.35 -3.84
N ASN A 239 -11.80 -26.49 -3.08
CA ASN A 239 -10.96 -26.96 -1.97
C ASN A 239 -11.26 -26.32 -0.61
N LEU A 240 -12.06 -25.28 -0.56
CA LEU A 240 -12.43 -24.54 0.65
C LEU A 240 -13.94 -24.43 0.82
#